data_2144a91c0e00f2b1228d53e77b21e024
#
_entry.id   2144a91c0e00f2b1228d53e77b21e024
#
_cell.length_a   1.000
_cell.length_b   1.000
_cell.length_c   1.000
_cell.angle_alpha   90.00
_cell.angle_beta   90.00
_cell.angle_gamma   90.00
#
_symmetry.space_group_name_H-M   'P 1'
#
loop_
_entity.id
_entity.type
_entity.pdbx_description
1 polymer ?
#
loop_
_entity_poly.entity_id
_entity_poly.type
_entity_poly.pdbx_seq_one_letter_code
_entity_poly.pdbx_strand_id
1 'polypeptide(L)'
;MKLSGTVLITGASAGIGQACARAFAAVGARLVLTARRFERIERLATELREEHGTECHLLELDVRDRESVFGVLGGLPSEWAEIDVLVNNAGLGRGVDKLHAADPDGWDEMVDTNVKGLLYVSRAVTPGMVQRRRGHVINLGSVAGHEVYPGGAVYCATKHAVGAITKGMRMDLLGTGVRVSTVDPGMVETEFSVVRFGGDAERAANVYRGMTPLTPADIADTVVWVATRPPHVNIDEIIIKPTDQASATMVHRPG
;
A
#
# COMPACT_ATOMS: atom_id res chain seq x y z
N MET A 1 -7.09 -15.22 -14.33
CA MET A 1 -7.31 -15.76 -12.98
C MET A 1 -8.46 -14.96 -12.41
N LYS A 2 -9.48 -15.57 -11.78
CA LYS A 2 -10.61 -14.82 -11.20
C LYS A 2 -10.47 -14.77 -9.68
N LEU A 3 -10.74 -13.62 -9.08
CA LEU A 3 -10.84 -13.43 -7.64
C LEU A 3 -12.27 -13.01 -7.29
N SER A 4 -13.09 -13.96 -6.82
CA SER A 4 -14.44 -13.65 -6.33
C SER A 4 -14.38 -13.36 -4.83
N GLY A 5 -14.11 -12.12 -4.46
CA GLY A 5 -14.01 -11.71 -3.06
C GLY A 5 -13.93 -10.20 -2.93
N THR A 6 -14.02 -9.71 -1.70
CA THR A 6 -13.93 -8.28 -1.40
C THR A 6 -12.50 -7.90 -1.06
N VAL A 7 -11.97 -6.91 -1.77
CA VAL A 7 -10.63 -6.35 -1.56
C VAL A 7 -10.74 -4.95 -0.98
N LEU A 8 -10.18 -4.73 0.20
CA LEU A 8 -10.05 -3.40 0.79
C LEU A 8 -8.68 -2.83 0.45
N ILE A 9 -8.66 -1.61 -0.11
CA ILE A 9 -7.44 -0.92 -0.51
C ILE A 9 -7.37 0.44 0.17
N THR A 10 -6.34 0.67 0.99
CA THR A 10 -6.10 1.98 1.59
C THR A 10 -5.27 2.88 0.67
N GLY A 11 -5.56 4.18 0.66
CA GLY A 11 -4.84 5.12 -0.21
C GLY A 11 -5.12 4.92 -1.69
N ALA A 12 -6.35 4.52 -2.06
CA ALA A 12 -6.75 4.18 -3.43
C ALA A 12 -6.87 5.37 -4.39
N SER A 13 -6.69 6.61 -3.93
CA SER A 13 -6.91 7.82 -4.74
C SER A 13 -5.80 8.15 -5.74
N ALA A 14 -4.67 7.46 -5.72
CA ALA A 14 -3.53 7.70 -6.63
C ALA A 14 -2.53 6.55 -6.63
N GLY A 15 -1.60 6.59 -7.61
CA GLY A 15 -0.41 5.75 -7.66
C GLY A 15 -0.70 4.25 -7.56
N ILE A 16 0.05 3.56 -6.71
CA ILE A 16 -0.03 2.10 -6.56
C ILE A 16 -1.43 1.66 -6.09
N GLY A 17 -2.07 2.39 -5.15
CA GLY A 17 -3.40 2.03 -4.66
C GLY A 17 -4.46 2.09 -5.74
N GLN A 18 -4.43 3.12 -6.59
CA GLN A 18 -5.31 3.26 -7.76
C GLN A 18 -5.05 2.14 -8.78
N ALA A 19 -3.80 1.83 -9.06
CA ALA A 19 -3.43 0.74 -9.96
C ALA A 19 -3.87 -0.62 -9.42
N CYS A 20 -3.71 -0.87 -8.12
CA CYS A 20 -4.24 -2.07 -7.48
C CYS A 20 -5.76 -2.19 -7.64
N ALA A 21 -6.51 -1.09 -7.46
CA ALA A 21 -7.96 -1.11 -7.66
C ALA A 21 -8.32 -1.54 -9.08
N ARG A 22 -7.65 -1.00 -10.11
CA ARG A 22 -7.85 -1.39 -11.52
C ARG A 22 -7.49 -2.87 -11.75
N ALA A 23 -6.36 -3.31 -11.24
CA ALA A 23 -5.91 -4.68 -11.44
C ALA A 23 -6.82 -5.71 -10.74
N PHE A 24 -7.31 -5.41 -9.53
CA PHE A 24 -8.28 -6.27 -8.84
C PHE A 24 -9.66 -6.26 -9.52
N ALA A 25 -10.11 -5.13 -10.04
CA ALA A 25 -11.34 -5.04 -10.83
C ALA A 25 -11.27 -5.93 -12.08
N ALA A 26 -10.16 -5.90 -12.80
CA ALA A 26 -9.95 -6.70 -14.00
C ALA A 26 -9.97 -8.22 -13.75
N VAL A 27 -9.70 -8.67 -12.51
CA VAL A 27 -9.82 -10.09 -12.13
C VAL A 27 -11.14 -10.43 -11.44
N GLY A 28 -12.09 -9.48 -11.35
CA GLY A 28 -13.48 -9.68 -10.91
C GLY A 28 -13.70 -9.54 -9.41
N ALA A 29 -12.82 -8.85 -8.69
CA ALA A 29 -13.01 -8.55 -7.28
C ALA A 29 -14.05 -7.44 -7.05
N ARG A 30 -14.75 -7.48 -5.91
CA ARG A 30 -15.49 -6.34 -5.35
C ARG A 30 -14.51 -5.49 -4.54
N LEU A 31 -14.69 -4.17 -4.53
CA LEU A 31 -13.69 -3.26 -3.97
C LEU A 31 -14.28 -2.40 -2.84
N VAL A 32 -13.58 -2.34 -1.71
CA VAL A 32 -13.73 -1.27 -0.71
C VAL A 32 -12.54 -0.34 -0.87
N LEU A 33 -12.80 0.88 -1.37
CA LEU A 33 -11.77 1.86 -1.66
C LEU A 33 -11.76 2.94 -0.59
N THR A 34 -10.60 3.18 0.03
CA THR A 34 -10.49 4.24 1.04
C THR A 34 -9.44 5.27 0.67
N ALA A 35 -9.75 6.55 0.88
CA ALA A 35 -8.82 7.65 0.72
C ALA A 35 -9.33 8.91 1.42
N ARG A 36 -8.43 9.87 1.68
CA ARG A 36 -8.77 11.23 2.13
C ARG A 36 -9.38 12.08 1.02
N ARG A 37 -8.96 11.85 -0.23
CA ARG A 37 -9.46 12.55 -1.44
C ARG A 37 -10.61 11.76 -2.03
N PHE A 38 -11.79 11.93 -1.44
CA PHE A 38 -12.97 11.11 -1.75
C PHE A 38 -13.40 11.24 -3.22
N GLU A 39 -13.39 12.43 -3.76
CA GLU A 39 -13.77 12.71 -5.15
C GLU A 39 -12.90 11.96 -6.19
N ARG A 40 -11.68 11.56 -5.81
CA ARG A 40 -10.81 10.77 -6.70
C ARG A 40 -11.21 9.31 -6.73
N ILE A 41 -11.62 8.74 -5.59
CA ILE A 41 -12.10 7.35 -5.57
C ILE A 41 -13.51 7.23 -6.15
N GLU A 42 -14.33 8.28 -6.11
CA GLU A 42 -15.63 8.29 -6.81
C GLU A 42 -15.44 8.20 -8.33
N ARG A 43 -14.54 8.99 -8.89
CA ARG A 43 -14.19 8.90 -10.32
C ARG A 43 -13.65 7.54 -10.68
N LEU A 44 -12.69 7.03 -9.90
CA LEU A 44 -12.14 5.70 -10.11
C LEU A 44 -13.22 4.62 -10.08
N ALA A 45 -14.13 4.65 -9.11
CA ALA A 45 -15.22 3.68 -9.00
C ALA A 45 -16.16 3.71 -10.20
N THR A 46 -16.43 4.91 -10.75
CA THR A 46 -17.24 5.07 -11.96
C THR A 46 -16.56 4.40 -13.16
N GLU A 47 -15.27 4.69 -13.37
CA GLU A 47 -14.46 4.07 -14.43
C GLU A 47 -14.44 2.53 -14.29
N LEU A 48 -14.19 2.01 -13.08
CA LEU A 48 -14.15 0.56 -12.84
C LEU A 48 -15.49 -0.14 -13.06
N ARG A 49 -16.60 0.56 -12.78
CA ARG A 49 -17.95 0.05 -13.06
C ARG A 49 -18.20 -0.02 -14.55
N GLU A 50 -17.81 1.01 -15.30
CA GLU A 50 -17.98 1.06 -16.74
C GLU A 50 -17.10 0.05 -17.47
N GLU A 51 -15.84 -0.09 -17.07
CA GLU A 51 -14.86 -0.96 -17.74
C GLU A 51 -15.04 -2.45 -17.39
N HIS A 52 -15.39 -2.77 -16.13
CA HIS A 52 -15.37 -4.14 -15.60
C HIS A 52 -16.66 -4.59 -14.92
N GLY A 53 -17.67 -3.70 -14.78
CA GLY A 53 -18.86 -3.99 -13.99
C GLY A 53 -18.56 -4.12 -12.48
N THR A 54 -17.46 -3.56 -11.99
CA THR A 54 -17.00 -3.74 -10.62
C THR A 54 -17.89 -3.02 -9.62
N GLU A 55 -18.33 -3.72 -8.58
CA GLU A 55 -18.99 -3.10 -7.44
C GLU A 55 -17.95 -2.47 -6.50
N CYS A 56 -18.15 -1.21 -6.14
CA CYS A 56 -17.27 -0.46 -5.25
C CYS A 56 -18.04 0.12 -4.08
N HIS A 57 -17.52 -0.04 -2.87
CA HIS A 57 -17.91 0.69 -1.66
C HIS A 57 -16.83 1.70 -1.33
N LEU A 58 -17.20 2.97 -1.15
CA LEU A 58 -16.26 4.08 -1.03
C LEU A 58 -16.30 4.65 0.38
N LEU A 59 -15.12 4.87 0.95
CA LEU A 59 -14.99 5.39 2.31
C LEU A 59 -14.00 6.55 2.33
N GLU A 60 -14.45 7.71 2.77
CA GLU A 60 -13.53 8.78 3.14
C GLU A 60 -12.84 8.39 4.43
N LEU A 61 -11.51 8.24 4.40
CA LEU A 61 -10.75 7.74 5.55
C LEU A 61 -9.33 8.29 5.57
N ASP A 62 -8.96 8.92 6.69
CA ASP A 62 -7.57 9.13 7.07
C ASP A 62 -7.13 8.00 8.01
N VAL A 63 -6.20 7.19 7.56
CA VAL A 63 -5.71 6.03 8.35
C VAL A 63 -5.00 6.45 9.65
N ARG A 64 -4.61 7.74 9.79
CA ARG A 64 -3.99 8.29 11.00
C ARG A 64 -5.00 8.47 12.14
N ASP A 65 -6.26 8.67 11.79
CA ASP A 65 -7.34 8.83 12.76
C ASP A 65 -7.84 7.45 13.22
N ARG A 66 -7.39 7.06 14.42
CA ARG A 66 -7.73 5.76 15.01
C ARG A 66 -9.24 5.58 15.19
N GLU A 67 -9.94 6.61 15.70
CA GLU A 67 -11.37 6.49 15.98
C GLU A 67 -12.17 6.36 14.68
N SER A 68 -11.81 7.15 13.67
CA SER A 68 -12.40 7.07 12.34
C SER A 68 -12.15 5.69 11.70
N VAL A 69 -10.93 5.14 11.78
CA VAL A 69 -10.63 3.82 11.24
C VAL A 69 -11.51 2.74 11.86
N PHE A 70 -11.62 2.68 13.18
CA PHE A 70 -12.45 1.66 13.84
C PHE A 70 -13.95 1.90 13.64
N GLY A 71 -14.41 3.15 13.63
CA GLY A 71 -15.80 3.51 13.39
C GLY A 71 -16.25 3.16 11.98
N VAL A 72 -15.48 3.60 10.97
CA VAL A 72 -15.82 3.43 9.55
C VAL A 72 -15.72 1.95 9.14
N LEU A 73 -14.62 1.25 9.49
CA LEU A 73 -14.44 -0.15 9.10
C LEU A 73 -15.30 -1.10 9.95
N GLY A 74 -15.58 -0.76 11.20
CA GLY A 74 -16.52 -1.51 12.04
C GLY A 74 -17.98 -1.30 11.69
N GLY A 75 -18.31 -0.20 11.01
CA GLY A 75 -19.65 0.14 10.53
C GLY A 75 -19.92 -0.28 9.07
N LEU A 76 -19.07 -1.07 8.45
CA LEU A 76 -19.31 -1.57 7.09
C LEU A 76 -20.64 -2.34 7.00
N PRO A 77 -21.46 -2.07 5.97
CA PRO A 77 -22.63 -2.90 5.67
C PRO A 77 -22.27 -4.38 5.59
N SER A 78 -23.17 -5.25 6.01
CA SER A 78 -22.93 -6.70 6.11
C SER A 78 -22.40 -7.32 4.82
N GLU A 79 -22.91 -6.85 3.67
CA GLU A 79 -22.48 -7.30 2.34
C GLU A 79 -21.05 -6.89 1.98
N TRP A 80 -20.44 -5.93 2.72
CA TRP A 80 -19.07 -5.44 2.53
C TRP A 80 -18.14 -5.80 3.69
N ALA A 81 -18.67 -6.33 4.79
CA ALA A 81 -17.91 -6.61 6.01
C ALA A 81 -16.94 -7.80 5.87
N GLU A 82 -17.17 -8.69 4.90
CA GLU A 82 -16.30 -9.83 4.64
C GLU A 82 -15.14 -9.45 3.71
N ILE A 83 -14.09 -8.88 4.26
CA ILE A 83 -12.87 -8.55 3.51
C ILE A 83 -12.02 -9.80 3.33
N ASP A 84 -11.79 -10.22 2.08
CA ASP A 84 -10.94 -11.37 1.72
C ASP A 84 -9.47 -10.97 1.54
N VAL A 85 -9.22 -9.77 1.02
CA VAL A 85 -7.87 -9.22 0.86
C VAL A 85 -7.83 -7.81 1.40
N LEU A 86 -6.86 -7.51 2.25
CA LEU A 86 -6.52 -6.16 2.70
C LEU A 86 -5.21 -5.73 2.05
N VAL A 87 -5.23 -4.65 1.29
CA VAL A 87 -4.02 -3.99 0.77
C VAL A 87 -3.75 -2.73 1.57
N ASN A 88 -2.83 -2.81 2.52
CA ASN A 88 -2.32 -1.66 3.26
C ASN A 88 -1.33 -0.89 2.38
N ASN A 89 -1.87 -0.01 1.53
CA ASN A 89 -1.09 0.79 0.60
C ASN A 89 -0.91 2.25 1.06
N ALA A 90 -1.80 2.78 1.90
CA ALA A 90 -1.67 4.14 2.39
C ALA A 90 -0.29 4.37 3.03
N GLY A 91 0.45 5.33 2.50
CA GLY A 91 1.80 5.63 2.94
C GLY A 91 2.35 6.87 2.23
N LEU A 92 3.32 7.53 2.86
CA LEU A 92 3.99 8.71 2.32
C LEU A 92 5.44 8.81 2.78
N GLY A 93 6.21 9.66 2.12
CA GLY A 93 7.50 10.15 2.55
C GLY A 93 7.50 11.67 2.65
N ARG A 94 8.32 12.24 3.51
CA ARG A 94 8.54 13.68 3.66
C ARG A 94 10.02 13.99 3.61
N GLY A 95 10.39 14.90 2.72
CA GLY A 95 11.74 15.42 2.57
C GLY A 95 12.83 14.36 2.29
N VAL A 96 14.04 14.85 2.19
CA VAL A 96 15.31 14.09 2.14
C VAL A 96 16.42 14.85 2.85
N ASP A 97 16.04 15.67 3.82
CA ASP A 97 16.99 16.45 4.60
C ASP A 97 17.72 15.57 5.60
N LYS A 98 18.93 15.96 5.96
CA LYS A 98 19.69 15.27 7.00
C LYS A 98 18.93 15.37 8.33
N LEU A 99 19.00 14.35 9.17
CA LEU A 99 18.24 14.24 10.40
C LEU A 99 18.26 15.49 11.30
N HIS A 100 19.43 16.13 11.39
CA HIS A 100 19.60 17.33 12.22
C HIS A 100 19.03 18.62 11.61
N ALA A 101 18.51 18.58 10.38
CA ALA A 101 17.95 19.72 9.65
C ALA A 101 16.53 19.44 9.11
N ALA A 102 16.01 18.23 9.31
CA ALA A 102 14.69 17.86 8.82
C ALA A 102 13.59 18.36 9.74
N ASP A 103 12.40 18.57 9.15
CA ASP A 103 11.20 19.01 9.86
C ASP A 103 10.57 17.85 10.65
N PRO A 104 10.42 17.96 12.00
CA PRO A 104 9.80 16.94 12.83
C PRO A 104 8.32 16.66 12.49
N ASP A 105 7.54 17.64 12.01
CA ASP A 105 6.14 17.44 11.62
C ASP A 105 6.04 16.39 10.48
N GLY A 106 7.02 16.38 9.58
CA GLY A 106 7.12 15.36 8.54
C GLY A 106 7.42 13.96 9.11
N TRP A 107 8.12 13.87 10.22
CA TRP A 107 8.38 12.59 10.89
C TRP A 107 7.11 12.01 11.50
N ASP A 108 6.34 12.83 12.22
CA ASP A 108 5.08 12.45 12.83
C ASP A 108 4.11 11.96 11.75
N GLU A 109 3.98 12.71 10.64
CA GLU A 109 3.12 12.30 9.53
C GLU A 109 3.53 10.96 8.91
N MET A 110 4.84 10.69 8.75
CA MET A 110 5.35 9.42 8.25
C MET A 110 5.06 8.26 9.22
N VAL A 111 5.30 8.45 10.51
CA VAL A 111 5.06 7.42 11.54
C VAL A 111 3.56 7.14 11.67
N ASP A 112 2.75 8.18 11.74
CA ASP A 112 1.30 8.06 11.90
C ASP A 112 0.66 7.36 10.70
N THR A 113 1.09 7.69 9.48
CA THR A 113 0.53 7.07 8.27
C THR A 113 1.10 5.66 8.04
N ASN A 114 2.42 5.53 7.96
CA ASN A 114 3.07 4.31 7.48
C ASN A 114 3.09 3.18 8.52
N VAL A 115 3.04 3.53 9.81
CA VAL A 115 3.13 2.57 10.92
C VAL A 115 1.81 2.46 11.66
N LYS A 116 1.36 3.53 12.31
CA LYS A 116 0.13 3.49 13.13
C LYS A 116 -1.10 3.24 12.26
N GLY A 117 -1.23 3.92 11.10
CA GLY A 117 -2.34 3.73 10.18
C GLY A 117 -2.46 2.29 9.68
N LEU A 118 -1.33 1.68 9.29
CA LEU A 118 -1.29 0.28 8.90
C LEU A 118 -1.76 -0.64 10.05
N LEU A 119 -1.30 -0.38 11.28
CA LEU A 119 -1.70 -1.16 12.45
C LEU A 119 -3.19 -1.01 12.75
N TYR A 120 -3.75 0.20 12.70
CA TYR A 120 -5.16 0.45 12.97
C TYR A 120 -6.07 -0.27 11.97
N VAL A 121 -5.79 -0.12 10.68
CA VAL A 121 -6.55 -0.79 9.61
C VAL A 121 -6.43 -2.32 9.73
N SER A 122 -5.22 -2.83 9.92
CA SER A 122 -5.00 -4.27 10.12
C SER A 122 -5.79 -4.79 11.32
N ARG A 123 -5.75 -4.09 12.46
CA ARG A 123 -6.50 -4.48 13.66
C ARG A 123 -8.02 -4.43 13.48
N ALA A 124 -8.52 -3.49 12.67
CA ALA A 124 -9.96 -3.41 12.37
C ALA A 124 -10.44 -4.58 11.49
N VAL A 125 -9.61 -5.07 10.57
CA VAL A 125 -10.01 -6.06 9.55
C VAL A 125 -9.69 -7.50 9.94
N THR A 126 -8.51 -7.76 10.55
CA THR A 126 -8.03 -9.13 10.79
C THR A 126 -8.90 -9.99 11.69
N PRO A 127 -9.63 -9.48 12.70
CA PRO A 127 -10.52 -10.33 13.52
C PRO A 127 -11.59 -11.05 12.70
N GLY A 128 -12.20 -10.35 11.72
CA GLY A 128 -13.15 -10.95 10.81
C GLY A 128 -12.54 -12.04 9.92
N MET A 129 -11.31 -11.82 9.45
CA MET A 129 -10.56 -12.84 8.69
C MET A 129 -10.26 -14.08 9.54
N VAL A 130 -9.81 -13.89 10.79
CA VAL A 130 -9.54 -14.99 11.75
C VAL A 130 -10.80 -15.79 12.03
N GLN A 131 -11.93 -15.13 12.30
CA GLN A 131 -13.20 -15.77 12.56
C GLN A 131 -13.66 -16.66 11.38
N ARG A 132 -13.49 -16.19 10.15
CA ARG A 132 -13.83 -16.94 8.93
C ARG A 132 -12.75 -17.94 8.53
N ARG A 133 -11.59 -17.96 9.21
CA ARG A 133 -10.41 -18.76 8.88
C ARG A 133 -9.96 -18.58 7.42
N ARG A 134 -10.11 -17.36 6.91
CA ARG A 134 -9.81 -16.99 5.52
C ARG A 134 -9.49 -15.50 5.42
N GLY A 135 -8.40 -15.16 4.76
CA GLY A 135 -8.02 -13.79 4.48
C GLY A 135 -6.58 -13.66 4.00
N HIS A 136 -6.25 -12.50 3.48
CA HIS A 136 -4.89 -12.17 3.09
C HIS A 136 -4.60 -10.69 3.35
N VAL A 137 -3.62 -10.40 4.19
CA VAL A 137 -3.11 -9.03 4.40
C VAL A 137 -1.86 -8.85 3.54
N ILE A 138 -1.85 -7.83 2.68
CA ILE A 138 -0.72 -7.46 1.85
C ILE A 138 -0.31 -6.03 2.21
N ASN A 139 0.87 -5.88 2.77
CA ASN A 139 1.44 -4.61 3.16
C ASN A 139 2.34 -4.06 2.05
N LEU A 140 2.20 -2.78 1.69
CA LEU A 140 3.15 -2.10 0.80
C LEU A 140 4.35 -1.61 1.61
N GLY A 141 5.43 -2.38 1.49
CA GLY A 141 6.74 -2.03 2.05
C GLY A 141 7.53 -1.09 1.13
N SER A 142 8.82 -1.32 1.01
CA SER A 142 9.75 -0.62 0.13
C SER A 142 11.14 -1.25 0.23
N VAL A 143 11.99 -1.08 -0.77
CA VAL A 143 13.45 -1.33 -0.63
C VAL A 143 14.05 -0.54 0.54
N ALA A 144 13.44 0.60 0.90
CA ALA A 144 13.79 1.37 2.10
C ALA A 144 13.49 0.65 3.43
N GLY A 145 12.77 -0.47 3.40
CA GLY A 145 12.57 -1.37 4.54
C GLY A 145 13.70 -2.40 4.71
N HIS A 146 14.64 -2.47 3.77
CA HIS A 146 15.78 -3.39 3.76
C HIS A 146 17.11 -2.64 3.80
N GLU A 147 17.13 -1.42 3.29
CA GLU A 147 18.34 -0.59 3.15
C GLU A 147 18.04 0.84 3.63
N VAL A 148 19.09 1.53 4.08
CA VAL A 148 19.00 2.94 4.48
C VAL A 148 19.78 3.82 3.53
N TYR A 149 19.37 5.08 3.39
CA TYR A 149 20.06 6.06 2.56
C TYR A 149 20.08 7.45 3.22
N PRO A 150 21.06 8.29 2.89
CA PRO A 150 21.16 9.64 3.45
C PRO A 150 19.88 10.46 3.21
N GLY A 151 19.41 11.15 4.26
CA GLY A 151 18.15 11.91 4.22
C GLY A 151 16.87 11.07 4.29
N GLY A 152 16.98 9.75 4.34
CA GLY A 152 15.85 8.84 4.41
C GLY A 152 15.61 8.22 5.79
N ALA A 153 16.29 8.65 6.83
CA ALA A 153 16.33 7.95 8.13
C ALA A 153 14.95 7.56 8.67
N VAL A 154 14.02 8.52 8.78
CA VAL A 154 12.69 8.25 9.34
C VAL A 154 11.82 7.45 8.37
N TYR A 155 11.83 7.78 7.07
CA TYR A 155 11.12 6.96 6.08
C TYR A 155 11.60 5.50 6.08
N CYS A 156 12.92 5.29 6.06
CA CYS A 156 13.50 3.95 6.15
C CYS A 156 13.08 3.25 7.44
N ALA A 157 13.11 3.94 8.59
CA ALA A 157 12.67 3.39 9.86
C ALA A 157 11.20 2.94 9.80
N THR A 158 10.29 3.76 9.21
CA THR A 158 8.89 3.36 9.05
C THR A 158 8.73 2.13 8.15
N LYS A 159 9.52 2.00 7.09
CA LYS A 159 9.45 0.86 6.18
C LYS A 159 10.11 -0.40 6.77
N HIS A 160 11.16 -0.28 7.57
CA HIS A 160 11.67 -1.38 8.40
C HIS A 160 10.62 -1.84 9.42
N ALA A 161 9.90 -0.90 10.04
CA ALA A 161 8.79 -1.22 10.93
C ALA A 161 7.68 -2.00 10.21
N VAL A 162 7.30 -1.63 8.98
CA VAL A 162 6.33 -2.39 8.15
C VAL A 162 6.81 -3.84 7.95
N GLY A 163 8.08 -4.05 7.63
CA GLY A 163 8.66 -5.40 7.50
C GLY A 163 8.57 -6.20 8.80
N ALA A 164 8.95 -5.59 9.94
CA ALA A 164 8.86 -6.23 11.25
C ALA A 164 7.40 -6.55 11.64
N ILE A 165 6.47 -5.60 11.45
CA ILE A 165 5.04 -5.79 11.69
C ILE A 165 4.48 -6.92 10.83
N THR A 166 4.84 -7.00 9.56
CA THR A 166 4.39 -8.05 8.64
C THR A 166 4.83 -9.43 9.14
N LYS A 167 6.09 -9.56 9.56
CA LYS A 167 6.63 -10.82 10.13
C LYS A 167 5.95 -11.18 11.43
N GLY A 168 5.73 -10.22 12.34
CA GLY A 168 5.00 -10.42 13.60
C GLY A 168 3.56 -10.86 13.36
N MET A 169 2.82 -10.16 12.50
CA MET A 169 1.44 -10.53 12.14
C MET A 169 1.35 -11.96 11.58
N ARG A 170 2.33 -12.39 10.77
CA ARG A 170 2.37 -13.75 10.24
C ARG A 170 2.52 -14.79 11.32
N MET A 171 3.34 -14.52 12.34
CA MET A 171 3.50 -15.38 13.52
C MET A 171 2.21 -15.43 14.35
N ASP A 172 1.59 -14.27 14.63
CA ASP A 172 0.38 -14.15 15.43
C ASP A 172 -0.83 -14.83 14.77
N LEU A 173 -0.88 -14.82 13.43
CA LEU A 173 -1.96 -15.39 12.63
C LEU A 173 -1.71 -16.85 12.19
N LEU A 174 -0.62 -17.47 12.62
CA LEU A 174 -0.32 -18.87 12.30
C LEU A 174 -1.46 -19.79 12.77
N GLY A 175 -1.90 -20.70 11.89
CA GLY A 175 -3.00 -21.64 12.17
C GLY A 175 -4.40 -21.05 12.02
N THR A 176 -4.56 -19.75 11.77
CA THR A 176 -5.86 -19.10 11.58
C THR A 176 -6.41 -19.18 10.15
N GLY A 177 -5.60 -19.59 9.19
CA GLY A 177 -5.95 -19.59 7.76
C GLY A 177 -5.75 -18.23 7.07
N VAL A 178 -5.25 -17.21 7.78
CA VAL A 178 -4.95 -15.89 7.24
C VAL A 178 -3.51 -15.82 6.77
N ARG A 179 -3.29 -15.35 5.54
CA ARG A 179 -1.97 -15.09 4.96
C ARG A 179 -1.52 -13.66 5.23
N VAL A 180 -0.22 -13.45 5.31
CA VAL A 180 0.38 -12.11 5.46
C VAL A 180 1.60 -12.00 4.57
N SER A 181 1.61 -10.98 3.72
CA SER A 181 2.68 -10.74 2.73
C SER A 181 3.13 -9.28 2.76
N THR A 182 4.35 -9.03 2.28
CA THR A 182 4.78 -7.69 1.91
C THR A 182 5.24 -7.64 0.45
N VAL A 183 4.94 -6.55 -0.23
CA VAL A 183 5.48 -6.22 -1.56
C VAL A 183 6.29 -4.94 -1.38
N ASP A 184 7.57 -5.00 -1.72
CA ASP A 184 8.58 -3.99 -1.38
C ASP A 184 9.17 -3.36 -2.65
N PRO A 185 8.51 -2.31 -3.19
CA PRO A 185 8.97 -1.67 -4.40
C PRO A 185 10.27 -0.89 -4.23
N GLY A 186 11.06 -0.85 -5.30
CA GLY A 186 12.08 0.15 -5.55
C GLY A 186 11.49 1.47 -6.05
N MET A 187 12.14 2.07 -7.04
CA MET A 187 11.72 3.36 -7.60
C MET A 187 10.51 3.19 -8.53
N VAL A 188 9.35 3.64 -8.08
CA VAL A 188 8.08 3.65 -8.83
C VAL A 188 7.68 5.09 -9.12
N GLU A 189 7.45 5.44 -10.38
CA GLU A 189 7.02 6.78 -10.76
C GLU A 189 5.55 7.00 -10.40
N THR A 190 5.30 7.83 -9.39
CA THR A 190 3.97 8.15 -8.87
C THR A 190 3.92 9.57 -8.30
N GLU A 191 2.73 10.01 -7.83
CA GLU A 191 2.61 11.25 -7.04
C GLU A 191 3.44 11.23 -5.72
N PHE A 192 3.98 10.07 -5.30
CA PHE A 192 4.75 9.95 -4.06
C PHE A 192 5.93 10.93 -4.01
N SER A 193 6.67 11.09 -5.10
CA SER A 193 7.80 12.02 -5.14
C SER A 193 7.34 13.49 -5.06
N VAL A 194 6.20 13.83 -5.67
CA VAL A 194 5.61 15.18 -5.55
C VAL A 194 5.19 15.46 -4.11
N VAL A 195 4.53 14.50 -3.46
CA VAL A 195 4.13 14.59 -2.04
C VAL A 195 5.35 14.70 -1.13
N ARG A 196 6.40 13.91 -1.40
CA ARG A 196 7.66 13.92 -0.64
C ARG A 196 8.35 15.27 -0.66
N PHE A 197 8.31 15.96 -1.79
CA PHE A 197 8.96 17.27 -1.97
C PHE A 197 7.99 18.46 -1.82
N GLY A 198 6.88 18.27 -1.11
CA GLY A 198 5.97 19.38 -0.77
C GLY A 198 5.29 20.03 -1.97
N GLY A 199 5.12 19.31 -3.08
CA GLY A 199 4.51 19.82 -4.32
C GLY A 199 5.52 20.22 -5.40
N ASP A 200 6.83 20.17 -5.14
CA ASP A 200 7.87 20.47 -6.13
C ASP A 200 7.93 19.39 -7.22
N ALA A 201 7.22 19.63 -8.31
CA ALA A 201 7.10 18.70 -9.42
C ALA A 201 8.43 18.54 -10.22
N GLU A 202 9.25 19.59 -10.31
CA GLU A 202 10.53 19.52 -10.99
C GLU A 202 11.51 18.61 -10.22
N ARG A 203 11.61 18.82 -8.92
CA ARG A 203 12.43 17.98 -8.04
C ARG A 203 11.93 16.53 -8.05
N ALA A 204 10.62 16.31 -8.07
CA ALA A 204 10.02 14.99 -8.19
C ALA A 204 10.39 14.29 -9.49
N ALA A 205 10.30 14.98 -10.63
CA ALA A 205 10.67 14.45 -11.95
C ALA A 205 12.16 14.10 -12.05
N ASN A 206 13.02 14.88 -11.41
CA ASN A 206 14.46 14.65 -11.40
C ASN A 206 14.86 13.34 -10.68
N VAL A 207 14.01 12.80 -9.81
CA VAL A 207 14.24 11.50 -9.16
C VAL A 207 14.39 10.37 -10.19
N TYR A 208 13.64 10.44 -11.28
CA TYR A 208 13.58 9.38 -12.30
C TYR A 208 14.39 9.70 -13.57
N ARG A 209 15.00 10.88 -13.64
CA ARG A 209 15.76 11.28 -14.83
C ARG A 209 16.88 10.29 -15.15
N GLY A 210 16.97 9.87 -16.42
CA GLY A 210 18.02 8.98 -16.93
C GLY A 210 17.89 7.52 -16.46
N MET A 211 16.69 7.08 -16.08
CA MET A 211 16.38 5.67 -15.80
C MET A 211 14.95 5.34 -16.25
N THR A 212 14.65 4.06 -16.37
CA THR A 212 13.29 3.56 -16.56
C THR A 212 12.74 3.08 -15.21
N PRO A 213 11.89 3.88 -14.51
CA PRO A 213 11.32 3.48 -13.23
C PRO A 213 10.26 2.39 -13.41
N LEU A 214 9.89 1.71 -12.33
CA LEU A 214 8.67 0.93 -12.28
C LEU A 214 7.46 1.85 -12.40
N THR A 215 6.39 1.31 -12.96
CA THR A 215 5.06 1.95 -12.99
C THR A 215 4.20 1.43 -11.83
N PRO A 216 3.14 2.14 -11.44
CA PRO A 216 2.14 1.62 -10.50
C PRO A 216 1.53 0.29 -10.96
N ALA A 217 1.40 0.07 -12.26
CA ALA A 217 0.85 -1.16 -12.84
C ALA A 217 1.75 -2.37 -12.57
N ASP A 218 3.08 -2.24 -12.64
CA ASP A 218 4.02 -3.33 -12.33
C ASP A 218 3.85 -3.83 -10.89
N ILE A 219 3.60 -2.89 -9.96
CA ILE A 219 3.38 -3.23 -8.56
C ILE A 219 2.00 -3.85 -8.37
N ALA A 220 0.98 -3.30 -9.01
CA ALA A 220 -0.39 -3.82 -8.92
C ALA A 220 -0.49 -5.26 -9.46
N ASP A 221 0.18 -5.57 -10.57
CA ASP A 221 0.26 -6.93 -11.11
C ASP A 221 0.90 -7.90 -10.09
N THR A 222 2.01 -7.47 -9.48
CA THR A 222 2.66 -8.24 -8.41
C THR A 222 1.73 -8.48 -7.21
N VAL A 223 1.00 -7.46 -6.76
CA VAL A 223 0.05 -7.56 -5.63
C VAL A 223 -1.08 -8.53 -5.97
N VAL A 224 -1.65 -8.45 -7.17
CA VAL A 224 -2.70 -9.37 -7.63
C VAL A 224 -2.15 -10.79 -7.75
N TRP A 225 -0.92 -10.97 -8.27
CA TRP A 225 -0.28 -12.28 -8.34
C TRP A 225 -0.11 -12.89 -6.95
N VAL A 226 0.36 -12.12 -5.96
CA VAL A 226 0.49 -12.57 -4.56
C VAL A 226 -0.88 -12.95 -3.99
N ALA A 227 -1.90 -12.10 -4.19
CA ALA A 227 -3.25 -12.31 -3.66
C ALA A 227 -3.90 -13.60 -4.18
N THR A 228 -3.62 -13.94 -5.44
CA THR A 228 -4.27 -15.05 -6.17
C THR A 228 -3.54 -16.38 -6.07
N ARG A 229 -2.52 -16.52 -5.22
CA ARG A 229 -1.89 -17.82 -4.95
C ARG A 229 -2.86 -18.74 -4.20
N PRO A 230 -2.73 -20.07 -4.37
CA PRO A 230 -3.55 -21.04 -3.62
C PRO A 230 -3.52 -20.78 -2.11
N PRO A 231 -4.59 -21.08 -1.37
CA PRO A 231 -4.69 -20.72 0.06
C PRO A 231 -3.58 -21.25 0.96
N HIS A 232 -2.95 -22.37 0.60
CA HIS A 232 -1.83 -22.97 1.34
C HIS A 232 -0.48 -22.33 1.00
N VAL A 233 -0.42 -21.42 0.02
CA VAL A 233 0.80 -20.73 -0.39
C VAL A 233 0.79 -19.32 0.18
N ASN A 234 1.70 -19.03 1.08
CA ASN A 234 2.00 -17.66 1.55
C ASN A 234 3.29 -17.18 0.89
N ILE A 235 3.19 -16.11 0.13
CA ILE A 235 4.37 -15.38 -0.34
C ILE A 235 4.76 -14.43 0.76
N ASP A 236 5.91 -14.64 1.36
CA ASP A 236 6.33 -13.87 2.52
C ASP A 236 6.67 -12.43 2.17
N GLU A 237 7.53 -12.28 1.17
CA GLU A 237 8.11 -11.00 0.79
C GLU A 237 8.51 -11.02 -0.68
N ILE A 238 8.21 -9.94 -1.40
CA ILE A 238 8.70 -9.71 -2.77
C ILE A 238 9.34 -8.35 -2.84
N ILE A 239 10.63 -8.32 -3.17
CA ILE A 239 11.34 -7.10 -3.52
C ILE A 239 11.34 -6.95 -5.03
N ILE A 240 10.78 -5.84 -5.54
CA ILE A 240 10.72 -5.56 -6.98
C ILE A 240 11.40 -4.21 -7.28
N LYS A 241 12.38 -4.23 -8.17
CA LYS A 241 13.17 -3.05 -8.55
C LYS A 241 13.14 -2.86 -10.07
N PRO A 242 13.27 -1.60 -10.57
CA PRO A 242 13.61 -1.39 -11.97
C PRO A 242 14.94 -2.07 -12.30
N THR A 243 15.14 -2.46 -13.54
CA THR A 243 16.41 -3.05 -14.00
C THR A 243 17.60 -2.10 -13.74
N ASP A 244 17.35 -0.80 -13.80
CA ASP A 244 18.36 0.24 -13.55
C ASP A 244 18.69 0.45 -12.07
N GLN A 245 18.00 -0.22 -11.13
CA GLN A 245 18.20 -0.05 -9.69
C GLN A 245 18.76 -1.31 -9.04
N ALA A 246 19.98 -1.27 -8.53
CA ALA A 246 20.58 -2.37 -7.77
C ALA A 246 20.30 -2.29 -6.27
N SER A 247 20.34 -1.08 -5.68
CA SER A 247 20.10 -0.82 -4.24
C SER A 247 19.30 0.46 -4.03
N ALA A 248 19.00 0.81 -2.79
CA ALA A 248 18.33 2.09 -2.48
C ALA A 248 19.11 3.33 -2.97
N THR A 249 20.42 3.21 -3.16
CA THR A 249 21.31 4.31 -3.56
C THR A 249 22.03 4.09 -4.89
N MET A 250 22.08 2.85 -5.37
CA MET A 250 22.80 2.50 -6.59
C MET A 250 21.83 2.38 -7.76
N VAL A 251 21.83 3.38 -8.61
CA VAL A 251 20.97 3.50 -9.79
C VAL A 251 21.84 3.76 -11.02
N HIS A 252 21.68 2.96 -12.06
CA HIS A 252 22.29 3.19 -13.36
C HIS A 252 21.54 4.31 -14.09
N ARG A 253 22.26 5.31 -14.56
CA ARG A 253 21.73 6.43 -15.34
C ARG A 253 22.63 6.61 -16.55
N PRO A 254 22.26 6.02 -17.71
CA PRO A 254 23.00 6.29 -18.93
C PRO A 254 22.99 7.79 -19.22
N GLY A 255 24.16 8.35 -19.49
CA GLY A 255 24.40 9.77 -19.74
C GLY A 255 23.70 10.29 -21.02
#